data_2018f442fe798aa1fbab3982d5b8fa8f
#
_entry.id   2018f442fe798aa1fbab3982d5b8fa8f
#
_cell.length_a   1.000
_cell.length_b   1.000
_cell.length_c   1.000
_cell.angle_alpha   90.00
_cell.angle_beta   90.00
_cell.angle_gamma   90.00
#
_symmetry.space_group_name_H-M   'P 1'
#
loop_
_entity.id
_entity.type
_entity.pdbx_description
1 polymer ?
#
loop_
_entity_poly.entity_id
_entity_poly.type
_entity_poly.pdbx_seq_one_letter_code
_entity_poly.pdbx_strand_id
1 'polypeptide(L)'
;MVHCFTYTHKGNPLYFVWDVESGSLHNVDEAAFLVSKKRYQQLSDDENKRFLKLSESDLKEIDAELDLLEKDGVLNAPEVRINLPSSGEIKAMCLHICHDCNLRCSYCFAKDGTYNTPRDYMSFEVGKAALDFLFANSGKRHNLEVDFFGGEPLMNLD
;
A
#
# COMPACT_ATOMS: atom_id res chain seq x y z
N MET A 1 12.38 0.24 -7.38
CA MET A 1 12.19 1.71 -7.13
C MET A 1 12.53 2.03 -5.69
N VAL A 2 13.49 2.96 -5.44
CA VAL A 2 13.95 3.32 -4.09
C VAL A 2 13.31 4.62 -3.63
N HIS A 3 12.73 4.62 -2.42
CA HIS A 3 12.15 5.78 -1.74
C HIS A 3 12.94 6.13 -0.49
N CYS A 4 13.34 7.41 -0.40
CA CYS A 4 13.99 7.96 0.79
C CYS A 4 13.01 8.92 1.48
N PHE A 5 12.71 8.68 2.75
CA PHE A 5 11.79 9.51 3.53
C PHE A 5 12.23 9.63 4.99
N THR A 6 11.71 10.65 5.66
CA THR A 6 11.97 10.89 7.09
C THR A 6 10.69 10.73 7.89
N TYR A 7 10.82 10.21 9.11
CA TYR A 7 9.75 10.15 10.09
C TYR A 7 10.23 10.79 11.40
N THR A 8 9.42 11.64 12.00
CA THR A 8 9.76 12.26 13.29
C THR A 8 9.14 11.49 14.43
N HIS A 9 9.98 10.91 15.28
CA HIS A 9 9.55 10.22 16.50
C HIS A 9 10.02 10.98 17.73
N LYS A 10 9.09 11.43 18.57
CA LYS A 10 9.39 12.19 19.80
C LYS A 10 10.35 13.38 19.57
N GLY A 11 10.18 14.09 18.44
CA GLY A 11 11.02 15.23 18.10
C GLY A 11 12.35 14.89 17.40
N ASN A 12 12.71 13.62 17.29
CA ASN A 12 13.93 13.19 16.61
C ASN A 12 13.62 12.67 15.20
N PRO A 13 14.35 13.10 14.16
CA PRO A 13 14.21 12.57 12.82
C PRO A 13 14.78 11.14 12.74
N LEU A 14 14.06 10.26 12.09
CA LEU A 14 14.52 8.95 11.64
C LEU A 14 14.55 8.96 10.12
N TYR A 15 15.59 8.38 9.55
CA TYR A 15 15.83 8.38 8.12
C TYR A 15 15.68 6.98 7.56
N PHE A 16 14.91 6.85 6.49
CA PHE A 16 14.59 5.56 5.88
C PHE A 16 14.90 5.55 4.40
N VAL A 17 15.46 4.43 3.96
CA VAL A 17 15.65 4.07 2.55
C VAL A 17 14.87 2.78 2.30
N TRP A 18 13.89 2.84 1.44
CA TRP A 18 12.99 1.72 1.12
C TRP A 18 13.07 1.36 -0.35
N ASP A 19 13.42 0.13 -0.65
CA ASP A 19 13.28 -0.41 -1.98
C ASP A 19 11.99 -1.20 -2.13
N VAL A 20 11.11 -0.72 -2.99
CA VAL A 20 9.78 -1.31 -3.22
C VAL A 20 9.89 -2.70 -3.83
N GLU A 21 10.86 -2.91 -4.73
CA GLU A 21 10.97 -4.16 -5.47
C GLU A 21 11.52 -5.31 -4.62
N SER A 22 12.53 -5.05 -3.80
CA SER A 22 13.04 -6.04 -2.86
C SER A 22 12.21 -6.16 -1.58
N GLY A 23 11.41 -5.13 -1.27
CA GLY A 23 10.68 -4.99 -0.01
C GLY A 23 11.56 -4.58 1.19
N SER A 24 12.84 -4.30 0.98
CA SER A 24 13.78 -3.96 2.03
C SER A 24 13.59 -2.54 2.54
N LEU A 25 13.55 -2.38 3.86
CA LEU A 25 13.48 -1.08 4.54
C LEU A 25 14.68 -0.93 5.47
N HIS A 26 15.50 0.08 5.20
CA HIS A 26 16.71 0.39 5.97
C HIS A 26 16.48 1.65 6.81
N ASN A 27 16.77 1.57 8.10
CA ASN A 27 16.92 2.74 8.96
C ASN A 27 18.41 3.12 8.94
N VAL A 28 18.70 4.34 8.50
CA VAL A 28 20.07 4.81 8.26
C VAL A 28 20.34 6.12 9.00
N ASP A 29 21.57 6.54 9.07
CA ASP A 29 21.93 7.86 9.54
C ASP A 29 21.65 8.96 8.47
N GLU A 30 21.83 10.21 8.85
CA GLU A 30 21.58 11.33 7.96
C GLU A 30 22.53 11.35 6.74
N ALA A 31 23.78 10.94 6.91
CA ALA A 31 24.76 10.96 5.82
C ALA A 31 24.38 9.91 4.75
N ALA A 32 24.12 8.68 5.17
CA ALA A 32 23.65 7.60 4.28
C ALA A 32 22.31 7.94 3.62
N PHE A 33 21.39 8.58 4.35
CA PHE A 33 20.13 9.06 3.79
C PHE A 33 20.34 10.09 2.67
N LEU A 34 21.19 11.10 2.90
CA LEU A 34 21.45 12.14 1.90
C LEU A 34 22.13 11.59 0.65
N VAL A 35 23.09 10.68 0.81
CA VAL A 35 23.76 10.00 -0.33
C VAL A 35 22.75 9.15 -1.10
N SER A 36 21.98 8.31 -0.41
CA SER A 36 20.94 7.49 -1.03
C SER A 36 19.89 8.33 -1.76
N LYS A 37 19.43 9.40 -1.13
CA LYS A 37 18.44 10.29 -1.74
C LYS A 37 18.99 11.02 -2.95
N LYS A 38 20.25 11.40 -2.94
CA LYS A 38 20.92 11.99 -4.12
C LYS A 38 21.06 10.97 -5.25
N ARG A 39 21.34 9.70 -4.94
CA ARG A 39 21.55 8.62 -5.92
C ARG A 39 20.22 8.21 -6.59
N TYR A 40 19.12 8.12 -5.84
CA TYR A 40 17.86 7.55 -6.33
C TYR A 40 16.73 8.57 -6.53
N GLN A 41 16.83 9.75 -5.95
CA GLN A 41 15.82 10.82 -5.99
C GLN A 41 16.47 12.19 -6.19
N GLN A 42 15.77 13.23 -5.74
CA GLN A 42 16.31 14.60 -5.73
C GLN A 42 16.39 15.13 -4.29
N LEU A 43 17.48 15.81 -4.00
CA LEU A 43 17.64 16.55 -2.74
C LEU A 43 16.92 17.90 -2.82
N SER A 44 16.29 18.32 -1.74
CA SER A 44 15.85 19.69 -1.55
C SER A 44 17.06 20.63 -1.39
N ASP A 45 16.85 21.94 -1.49
CA ASP A 45 17.94 22.93 -1.33
C ASP A 45 18.63 22.83 0.04
N ASP A 46 17.85 22.55 1.11
CA ASP A 46 18.40 22.39 2.46
C ASP A 46 19.17 21.06 2.61
N GLU A 47 18.64 19.98 2.09
CA GLU A 47 19.33 18.69 2.06
C GLU A 47 20.63 18.77 1.24
N ASN A 48 20.62 19.48 0.13
CA ASN A 48 21.81 19.67 -0.69
C ASN A 48 22.91 20.47 0.06
N LYS A 49 22.54 21.48 0.83
CA LYS A 49 23.50 22.20 1.69
C LYS A 49 24.13 21.30 2.77
N ARG A 50 23.36 20.35 3.30
CA ARG A 50 23.86 19.36 4.28
C ARG A 50 24.72 18.30 3.60
N PHE A 51 24.32 17.81 2.44
CA PHE A 51 25.09 16.89 1.61
C PHE A 51 26.50 17.44 1.28
N LEU A 52 26.60 18.71 0.90
CA LEU A 52 27.88 19.37 0.56
C LEU A 52 28.85 19.49 1.75
N LYS A 53 28.41 19.22 2.97
CA LYS A 53 29.27 19.22 4.17
C LYS A 53 29.85 17.84 4.49
N LEU A 54 29.42 16.78 3.80
CA LEU A 54 29.93 15.43 4.01
C LEU A 54 31.41 15.36 3.52
N SER A 55 32.19 14.56 4.22
CA SER A 55 33.58 14.36 3.83
C SER A 55 33.69 13.43 2.59
N GLU A 56 34.78 13.56 1.84
CA GLU A 56 35.00 12.61 0.72
C GLU A 56 35.17 11.18 1.19
N SER A 57 35.62 10.96 2.42
CA SER A 57 35.74 9.62 3.02
C SER A 57 34.38 9.01 3.25
N ASP A 58 33.47 9.77 3.89
CA ASP A 58 32.11 9.31 4.17
C ASP A 58 31.34 9.01 2.85
N LEU A 59 31.49 9.87 1.86
CA LEU A 59 30.87 9.65 0.54
C LEU A 59 31.34 8.36 -0.11
N LYS A 60 32.63 8.06 -0.08
CA LYS A 60 33.18 6.84 -0.66
C LYS A 60 32.76 5.57 0.09
N GLU A 61 32.73 5.64 1.43
CA GLU A 61 32.32 4.52 2.27
C GLU A 61 30.85 4.18 2.06
N ILE A 62 29.98 5.20 2.09
CA ILE A 62 28.53 5.01 1.88
C ILE A 62 28.24 4.54 0.46
N ASP A 63 28.88 5.11 -0.57
CA ASP A 63 28.70 4.66 -1.95
C ASP A 63 29.10 3.19 -2.13
N ALA A 64 30.21 2.75 -1.51
CA ALA A 64 30.65 1.37 -1.56
C ALA A 64 29.65 0.42 -0.87
N GLU A 65 29.04 0.84 0.24
CA GLU A 65 28.01 0.06 0.94
C GLU A 65 26.73 -0.03 0.09
N LEU A 66 26.30 1.07 -0.51
CA LEU A 66 25.14 1.07 -1.42
C LEU A 66 25.37 0.14 -2.63
N ASP A 67 26.57 0.17 -3.22
CA ASP A 67 26.93 -0.73 -4.33
C ASP A 67 26.86 -2.21 -3.92
N LEU A 68 27.24 -2.53 -2.68
CA LEU A 68 27.13 -3.88 -2.15
C LEU A 68 25.68 -4.30 -1.99
N LEU A 69 24.82 -3.43 -1.40
CA LEU A 69 23.40 -3.69 -1.22
C LEU A 69 22.67 -3.84 -2.56
N GLU A 70 23.04 -3.07 -3.59
CA GLU A 70 22.52 -3.25 -4.94
C GLU A 70 22.94 -4.61 -5.55
N LYS A 71 24.22 -4.98 -5.39
CA LYS A 71 24.72 -6.24 -5.88
C LYS A 71 24.05 -7.44 -5.22
N ASP A 72 23.71 -7.33 -3.95
CA ASP A 72 23.02 -8.37 -3.18
C ASP A 72 21.50 -8.39 -3.45
N GLY A 73 20.99 -7.45 -4.27
CA GLY A 73 19.59 -7.36 -4.66
C GLY A 73 18.64 -6.91 -3.56
N VAL A 74 19.17 -6.33 -2.47
CA VAL A 74 18.37 -5.78 -1.36
C VAL A 74 18.12 -4.28 -1.48
N LEU A 75 18.75 -3.63 -2.47
CA LEU A 75 18.53 -2.24 -2.81
C LEU A 75 18.54 -2.07 -4.34
N ASN A 76 17.69 -1.18 -4.85
CA ASN A 76 17.54 -0.91 -6.29
C ASN A 76 17.32 -2.20 -7.12
N ALA A 77 16.57 -3.15 -6.56
CA ALA A 77 16.26 -4.40 -7.22
C ALA A 77 15.50 -4.17 -8.54
N PRO A 78 15.69 -5.01 -9.56
CA PRO A 78 15.00 -4.87 -10.82
C PRO A 78 13.48 -5.07 -10.65
N GLU A 79 12.68 -4.30 -11.38
CA GLU A 79 11.23 -4.45 -11.43
C GLU A 79 10.85 -5.87 -11.87
N VAL A 80 10.15 -6.60 -11.02
CA VAL A 80 9.57 -7.90 -11.35
C VAL A 80 8.18 -7.71 -11.93
N ARG A 81 8.06 -7.73 -13.25
CA ARG A 81 6.74 -7.70 -13.90
C ARG A 81 6.11 -9.09 -13.83
N ILE A 82 5.16 -9.24 -12.91
CA ILE A 82 4.33 -10.44 -12.86
C ILE A 82 3.29 -10.33 -13.97
N ASN A 83 3.47 -11.09 -15.04
CA ASN A 83 2.42 -11.29 -16.03
C ASN A 83 1.35 -12.21 -15.42
N LEU A 84 0.40 -11.59 -14.69
CA LEU A 84 -0.78 -12.32 -14.25
C LEU A 84 -1.59 -12.69 -15.50
N PRO A 85 -1.87 -13.98 -15.73
CA PRO A 85 -2.79 -14.34 -16.80
C PRO A 85 -4.13 -13.71 -16.48
N SER A 86 -4.53 -12.73 -17.29
CA SER A 86 -5.87 -12.16 -17.22
C SER A 86 -6.84 -13.22 -17.75
N SER A 87 -7.33 -14.08 -16.88
CA SER A 87 -8.35 -15.06 -17.27
C SER A 87 -9.69 -14.37 -17.58
N GLY A 88 -9.85 -13.11 -17.18
CA GLY A 88 -11.14 -12.42 -17.21
C GLY A 88 -12.20 -13.04 -16.29
N GLU A 89 -11.87 -14.14 -15.61
CA GLU A 89 -12.79 -14.86 -14.74
C GLU A 89 -12.80 -14.29 -13.33
N ILE A 90 -13.97 -13.97 -12.83
CA ILE A 90 -14.18 -13.43 -11.48
C ILE A 90 -14.28 -14.59 -10.50
N LYS A 91 -13.52 -14.51 -9.40
CA LYS A 91 -13.56 -15.51 -8.32
C LYS A 91 -14.37 -15.08 -7.12
N ALA A 92 -14.34 -13.79 -6.81
CA ALA A 92 -14.87 -13.24 -5.58
C ALA A 92 -15.60 -11.93 -5.81
N MET A 93 -16.57 -11.64 -4.94
CA MET A 93 -17.34 -10.40 -4.96
C MET A 93 -17.62 -9.96 -3.52
N CYS A 94 -17.44 -8.67 -3.26
CA CYS A 94 -17.86 -8.06 -2.02
C CYS A 94 -19.12 -7.23 -2.28
N LEU A 95 -20.21 -7.53 -1.56
CA LEU A 95 -21.49 -6.84 -1.66
C LEU A 95 -21.67 -5.92 -0.45
N HIS A 96 -21.73 -4.62 -0.67
CA HIS A 96 -22.10 -3.64 0.34
C HIS A 96 -23.61 -3.66 0.53
N ILE A 97 -24.10 -4.60 1.34
CA ILE A 97 -25.55 -4.83 1.48
C ILE A 97 -26.23 -3.86 2.44
N CYS A 98 -25.44 -3.13 3.24
CA CYS A 98 -25.98 -2.23 4.25
C CYS A 98 -25.11 -0.99 4.42
N HIS A 99 -25.66 0.20 4.16
CA HIS A 99 -25.07 1.50 4.49
C HIS A 99 -25.70 2.06 5.76
N ASP A 100 -25.77 1.25 6.80
CA ASP A 100 -26.17 1.60 8.16
C ASP A 100 -25.46 0.68 9.16
N CYS A 101 -25.36 1.10 10.43
CA CYS A 101 -24.75 0.31 11.48
C CYS A 101 -25.38 0.64 12.83
N ASN A 102 -25.66 -0.38 13.64
CA ASN A 102 -26.12 -0.24 15.02
C ASN A 102 -24.96 -0.14 16.02
N LEU A 103 -23.70 -0.28 15.56
CA LEU A 103 -22.49 -0.10 16.36
C LEU A 103 -21.95 1.34 16.23
N ARG A 104 -21.05 1.74 17.16
CA ARG A 104 -20.42 3.07 17.19
C ARG A 104 -18.95 2.93 17.56
N CYS A 105 -18.20 2.16 16.75
CA CYS A 105 -16.79 1.90 16.98
C CYS A 105 -15.96 3.20 16.79
N SER A 106 -15.15 3.55 17.76
CA SER A 106 -14.34 4.78 17.74
C SER A 106 -13.30 4.82 16.59
N TYR A 107 -12.94 3.68 16.06
CA TYR A 107 -12.00 3.49 14.94
C TYR A 107 -12.70 3.24 13.61
N CYS A 108 -14.02 3.43 13.51
CA CYS A 108 -14.77 3.09 12.30
C CYS A 108 -14.40 3.99 11.12
N PHE A 109 -13.85 3.40 10.07
CA PHE A 109 -13.53 4.11 8.82
C PHE A 109 -14.77 4.39 7.97
N ALA A 110 -15.88 3.67 8.21
CA ALA A 110 -17.12 3.78 7.46
C ALA A 110 -18.09 4.84 8.01
N LYS A 111 -17.68 5.69 8.96
CA LYS A 111 -18.52 6.72 9.59
C LYS A 111 -19.91 6.18 9.98
N ASP A 112 -19.96 5.37 11.01
CA ASP A 112 -21.17 4.71 11.49
C ASP A 112 -21.87 3.84 10.43
N GLY A 113 -21.08 3.30 9.50
CA GLY A 113 -21.56 2.42 8.44
C GLY A 113 -22.15 3.11 7.22
N THR A 114 -22.24 4.45 7.22
CA THR A 114 -22.86 5.20 6.12
C THR A 114 -21.94 5.51 4.95
N TYR A 115 -20.63 5.42 5.11
CA TYR A 115 -19.62 5.80 4.09
C TYR A 115 -19.81 7.23 3.54
N ASN A 116 -20.35 8.15 4.36
CA ASN A 116 -20.76 9.51 3.96
C ASN A 116 -21.88 9.56 2.91
N THR A 117 -22.68 8.53 2.79
CA THR A 117 -23.87 8.48 1.93
C THR A 117 -25.13 8.44 2.81
N PRO A 118 -26.32 8.66 2.26
CA PRO A 118 -27.57 8.35 2.96
C PRO A 118 -27.60 6.89 3.41
N ARG A 119 -28.28 6.62 4.54
CA ARG A 119 -28.51 5.26 4.99
C ARG A 119 -29.37 4.53 3.97
N ASP A 120 -28.93 3.35 3.58
CA ASP A 120 -29.60 2.55 2.57
C ASP A 120 -29.30 1.07 2.73
N TYR A 121 -30.13 0.24 2.14
CA TYR A 121 -30.01 -1.22 2.16
C TYR A 121 -30.11 -1.74 0.74
N MET A 122 -29.25 -2.70 0.39
CA MET A 122 -29.31 -3.33 -0.92
C MET A 122 -30.60 -4.15 -1.04
N SER A 123 -31.36 -3.94 -2.11
CA SER A 123 -32.53 -4.76 -2.37
C SER A 123 -32.14 -6.16 -2.85
N PHE A 124 -33.05 -7.12 -2.65
CA PHE A 124 -32.89 -8.49 -3.11
C PHE A 124 -32.58 -8.56 -4.63
N GLU A 125 -33.26 -7.75 -5.43
CA GLU A 125 -33.09 -7.72 -6.89
C GLU A 125 -31.67 -7.30 -7.27
N VAL A 126 -31.09 -6.30 -6.57
CA VAL A 126 -29.72 -5.85 -6.80
C VAL A 126 -28.72 -6.93 -6.38
N GLY A 127 -28.91 -7.53 -5.22
CA GLY A 127 -28.08 -8.64 -4.73
C GLY A 127 -28.12 -9.83 -5.67
N LYS A 128 -29.34 -10.21 -6.13
CA LYS A 128 -29.51 -11.29 -7.11
C LYS A 128 -28.80 -10.98 -8.43
N ALA A 129 -28.96 -9.77 -8.97
CA ALA A 129 -28.30 -9.36 -10.20
C ALA A 129 -26.78 -9.39 -10.08
N ALA A 130 -26.23 -9.02 -8.92
CA ALA A 130 -24.79 -9.11 -8.65
C ALA A 130 -24.30 -10.57 -8.63
N LEU A 131 -25.05 -11.48 -8.01
CA LEU A 131 -24.73 -12.91 -8.04
C LEU A 131 -24.85 -13.52 -9.44
N ASP A 132 -25.89 -13.16 -10.20
CA ASP A 132 -26.04 -13.59 -11.59
C ASP A 132 -24.83 -13.11 -12.44
N PHE A 133 -24.37 -11.88 -12.21
CA PHE A 133 -23.16 -11.35 -12.84
C PHE A 133 -21.90 -12.15 -12.45
N LEU A 134 -21.73 -12.46 -11.15
CA LEU A 134 -20.61 -13.26 -10.68
C LEU A 134 -20.59 -14.64 -11.37
N PHE A 135 -21.72 -15.33 -11.39
CA PHE A 135 -21.82 -16.65 -12.03
C PHE A 135 -21.54 -16.58 -13.54
N ALA A 136 -22.09 -15.60 -14.24
CA ALA A 136 -21.90 -15.45 -15.68
C ALA A 136 -20.43 -15.16 -16.06
N ASN A 137 -19.64 -14.57 -15.14
CA ASN A 137 -18.26 -14.17 -15.39
C ASN A 137 -17.21 -15.02 -14.66
N SER A 138 -17.61 -16.13 -14.05
CA SER A 138 -16.69 -17.01 -13.28
C SER A 138 -16.04 -18.10 -14.11
N GLY A 139 -16.41 -18.23 -15.39
CA GLY A 139 -15.88 -19.27 -16.27
C GLY A 139 -16.20 -20.69 -15.75
N LYS A 140 -15.17 -21.49 -15.55
CA LYS A 140 -15.28 -22.88 -15.08
C LYS A 140 -14.97 -23.03 -13.58
N ARG A 141 -14.97 -21.96 -12.81
CA ARG A 141 -14.66 -22.01 -11.38
C ARG A 141 -15.81 -22.67 -10.62
N HIS A 142 -15.46 -23.66 -9.77
CA HIS A 142 -16.44 -24.39 -8.93
C HIS A 142 -16.64 -23.70 -7.58
N ASN A 143 -15.61 -22.98 -7.09
CA ASN A 143 -15.68 -22.28 -5.81
C ASN A 143 -15.64 -20.79 -6.04
N LEU A 144 -16.67 -20.09 -5.60
CA LEU A 144 -16.79 -18.64 -5.63
C LEU A 144 -16.93 -18.12 -4.21
N GLU A 145 -16.47 -16.91 -3.99
CA GLU A 145 -16.49 -16.25 -2.69
C GLU A 145 -17.39 -15.01 -2.78
N VAL A 146 -18.28 -14.86 -1.81
CA VAL A 146 -19.12 -13.66 -1.68
C VAL A 146 -19.03 -13.18 -0.24
N ASP A 147 -18.54 -11.95 -0.08
CA ASP A 147 -18.48 -11.27 1.19
C ASP A 147 -19.67 -10.32 1.31
N PHE A 148 -20.47 -10.48 2.33
CA PHE A 148 -21.46 -9.47 2.72
C PHE A 148 -20.79 -8.43 3.60
N PHE A 149 -20.80 -7.20 3.16
CA PHE A 149 -20.09 -6.09 3.75
C PHE A 149 -20.99 -4.87 3.95
N GLY A 150 -20.46 -3.84 4.60
CA GLY A 150 -21.17 -2.59 4.80
C GLY A 150 -20.91 -2.00 6.18
N GLY A 151 -21.90 -1.35 6.78
CA GLY A 151 -21.84 -0.95 8.17
C GLY A 151 -21.94 -2.17 9.09
N GLU A 152 -23.17 -2.67 9.30
CA GLU A 152 -23.43 -3.97 9.93
C GLU A 152 -24.30 -4.81 8.98
N PRO A 153 -23.72 -5.77 8.26
CA PRO A 153 -24.46 -6.56 7.26
C PRO A 153 -25.67 -7.29 7.79
N LEU A 154 -25.64 -7.72 9.07
CA LEU A 154 -26.77 -8.43 9.69
C LEU A 154 -28.02 -7.55 9.89
N MET A 155 -27.91 -6.24 9.62
CA MET A 155 -29.08 -5.36 9.60
C MET A 155 -29.91 -5.48 8.31
N ASN A 156 -29.42 -6.21 7.31
CA ASN A 156 -30.11 -6.47 6.02
C ASN A 156 -30.20 -7.99 5.78
N LEU A 157 -30.92 -8.69 6.66
CA LEU A 157 -31.08 -10.16 6.60
C LEU A 157 -32.38 -10.62 5.94
N ASP A 158 -33.28 -9.71 5.61
CA ASP A 158 -34.63 -10.01 5.08
C ASP A 158 -34.63 -10.14 3.53
#